data_cc7a0ce898c58fa23224b8b76fafa967
#
_entry.id   cc7a0ce898c58fa23224b8b76fafa967
#
_cell.length_a   1.000
_cell.length_b   1.000
_cell.length_c   1.000
_cell.angle_alpha   90.00
_cell.angle_beta   90.00
_cell.angle_gamma   90.00
#
_symmetry.space_group_name_H-M   'P 1'
#
loop_
_entity.id
_entity.type
_entity.pdbx_description
1 polymer ?
#
loop_
_entity_poly.entity_id
_entity_poly.type
_entity_poly.pdbx_seq_one_letter_code
_entity_poly.pdbx_strand_id
1 'polypeptide(L)'
;MKDGIYILANDVVFDQLVALLNSIEMNISPEIPICIIPYNDRLDKVRSEIATRPQVSLFENQASIERWESFAAQVWKSHDRAQQAWSERQLPEVYRVEMHRKLCCFDGEFDRFVYFDADTLALSPLDPIFQKLEQYDWVTNDYQYSSDVKYIFDSPELSKVFDAETLKAKIFCAGWFASKKDIFTDEILRSLLTSLHSGEVDLLALWGTDQSLMNYMVLRSGISYYNFAAIGTAPGSHWSSTFEERDRILYDRGRPLTYLHYMSIPSSAFTRLCQGEEATIPYRELFLHYRYLKSPQDRPTAFKSPDRFSQARSMITQFRKRKISNLNHRFRKLKQQLNKLRP
;
A
#
# COMPACT_ATOMS: atom_id res chain seq x y z
N MET A 1 3.38 0.37 -27.34
CA MET A 1 3.64 0.37 -25.88
C MET A 1 2.28 0.29 -25.22
N LYS A 2 2.08 -0.68 -24.34
CA LYS A 2 0.79 -0.91 -23.68
C LYS A 2 0.84 -0.31 -22.28
N ASP A 3 0.01 0.70 -22.04
CA ASP A 3 -0.15 1.33 -20.73
C ASP A 3 -1.32 0.68 -19.98
N GLY A 4 -1.24 0.60 -18.65
CA GLY A 4 -2.31 0.05 -17.83
C GLY A 4 -2.18 0.29 -16.34
N ILE A 5 -3.12 -0.26 -15.59
CA ILE A 5 -3.18 -0.11 -14.13
C ILE A 5 -3.18 -1.49 -13.48
N TYR A 6 -2.41 -1.64 -12.38
CA TYR A 6 -2.49 -2.81 -11.49
C TYR A 6 -3.07 -2.43 -10.15
N ILE A 7 -3.89 -3.33 -9.58
CA ILE A 7 -4.51 -3.16 -8.25
C ILE A 7 -4.38 -4.48 -7.50
N LEU A 8 -3.88 -4.47 -6.26
CA LEU A 8 -3.89 -5.64 -5.37
C LEU A 8 -5.18 -5.66 -4.56
N ALA A 9 -6.00 -6.71 -4.70
CA ALA A 9 -7.30 -6.77 -4.03
C ALA A 9 -7.77 -8.19 -3.69
N ASN A 10 -8.76 -8.26 -2.81
CA ASN A 10 -9.60 -9.41 -2.51
C ASN A 10 -10.98 -8.95 -2.03
N ASP A 11 -11.87 -9.88 -1.68
CA ASP A 11 -13.23 -9.57 -1.22
C ASP A 11 -13.31 -8.77 0.08
N VAL A 12 -12.22 -8.70 0.87
CA VAL A 12 -12.18 -7.92 2.12
C VAL A 12 -12.18 -6.42 1.85
N VAL A 13 -11.55 -6.01 0.75
CA VAL A 13 -11.44 -4.62 0.32
C VAL A 13 -12.38 -4.28 -0.84
N PHE A 14 -13.41 -5.11 -1.05
CA PHE A 14 -14.33 -5.00 -2.20
C PHE A 14 -14.95 -3.61 -2.36
N ASP A 15 -15.48 -3.03 -1.30
CA ASP A 15 -16.11 -1.70 -1.37
C ASP A 15 -15.12 -0.60 -1.76
N GLN A 16 -13.88 -0.70 -1.30
CA GLN A 16 -12.79 0.20 -1.66
C GLN A 16 -12.38 -0.01 -3.12
N LEU A 17 -12.26 -1.27 -3.56
CA LEU A 17 -11.97 -1.61 -4.94
C LEU A 17 -13.00 -1.03 -5.91
N VAL A 18 -14.31 -1.18 -5.62
CA VAL A 18 -15.36 -0.62 -6.48
C VAL A 18 -15.28 0.91 -6.55
N ALA A 19 -15.01 1.57 -5.42
CA ALA A 19 -14.82 3.01 -5.39
C ALA A 19 -13.61 3.45 -6.24
N LEU A 20 -12.49 2.73 -6.14
CA LEU A 20 -11.29 2.99 -6.94
C LEU A 20 -11.57 2.77 -8.44
N LEU A 21 -12.16 1.64 -8.84
CA LEU A 21 -12.48 1.37 -10.23
C LEU A 21 -13.38 2.46 -10.85
N ASN A 22 -14.42 2.88 -10.12
CA ASN A 22 -15.29 3.96 -10.55
C ASN A 22 -14.56 5.31 -10.65
N SER A 23 -13.64 5.60 -9.73
CA SER A 23 -12.83 6.82 -9.78
C SER A 23 -11.84 6.82 -10.96
N ILE A 24 -11.26 5.67 -11.30
CA ILE A 24 -10.40 5.51 -12.47
C ILE A 24 -11.19 5.78 -13.75
N GLU A 25 -12.35 5.14 -13.90
CA GLU A 25 -13.19 5.32 -15.09
C GLU A 25 -13.64 6.78 -15.27
N MET A 26 -13.93 7.48 -14.17
CA MET A 26 -14.40 8.86 -14.21
C MET A 26 -13.28 9.87 -14.46
N ASN A 27 -12.12 9.70 -13.81
CA ASN A 27 -11.08 10.74 -13.73
C ASN A 27 -9.85 10.44 -14.60
N ILE A 28 -9.69 9.20 -15.08
CA ILE A 28 -8.57 8.81 -15.95
C ILE A 28 -9.12 8.43 -17.33
N SER A 29 -9.72 7.25 -17.45
CA SER A 29 -10.35 6.78 -18.68
C SER A 29 -11.22 5.55 -18.40
N PRO A 30 -12.42 5.45 -19.02
CA PRO A 30 -13.23 4.24 -18.94
C PRO A 30 -12.65 3.06 -19.75
N GLU A 31 -11.66 3.30 -20.60
CA GLU A 31 -11.07 2.29 -21.50
C GLU A 31 -9.68 1.83 -21.06
N ILE A 32 -9.06 2.49 -20.05
CA ILE A 32 -7.73 2.09 -19.59
C ILE A 32 -7.75 0.65 -19.09
N PRO A 33 -6.87 -0.22 -19.57
CA PRO A 33 -6.85 -1.61 -19.10
C PRO A 33 -6.38 -1.69 -17.65
N ILE A 34 -7.10 -2.49 -16.86
CA ILE A 34 -6.83 -2.70 -15.44
C ILE A 34 -6.64 -4.19 -15.19
N CYS A 35 -5.59 -4.57 -14.48
CA CYS A 35 -5.36 -5.94 -14.07
C CYS A 35 -5.37 -6.03 -12.53
N ILE A 36 -6.30 -6.80 -11.97
CA ILE A 36 -6.39 -7.01 -10.53
C ILE A 36 -5.50 -8.20 -10.15
N ILE A 37 -4.52 -7.96 -9.30
CA ILE A 37 -3.65 -8.98 -8.71
C ILE A 37 -4.36 -9.55 -7.48
N PRO A 38 -4.56 -10.88 -7.37
CA PRO A 38 -5.25 -11.49 -6.24
C PRO A 38 -4.39 -11.41 -4.97
N TYR A 39 -4.92 -10.76 -3.92
CA TYR A 39 -4.27 -10.80 -2.60
C TYR A 39 -4.30 -12.23 -2.00
N ASN A 40 -5.40 -12.95 -2.21
CA ASN A 40 -5.59 -14.35 -1.83
C ASN A 40 -6.79 -14.94 -2.60
N ASP A 41 -7.21 -16.16 -2.24
CA ASP A 41 -8.26 -16.89 -2.97
C ASP A 41 -9.70 -16.40 -2.71
N ARG A 42 -9.92 -15.41 -1.83
CA ARG A 42 -11.25 -14.83 -1.57
C ARG A 42 -11.57 -13.79 -2.64
N LEU A 43 -12.14 -14.22 -3.77
CA LEU A 43 -12.31 -13.41 -4.97
C LEU A 43 -13.71 -13.47 -5.59
N ASP A 44 -14.71 -14.01 -4.89
CA ASP A 44 -16.05 -14.21 -5.45
C ASP A 44 -16.70 -12.87 -5.87
N LYS A 45 -16.64 -11.86 -4.98
CA LYS A 45 -17.16 -10.53 -5.26
C LYS A 45 -16.29 -9.81 -6.32
N VAL A 46 -14.98 -9.94 -6.23
CA VAL A 46 -14.03 -9.35 -7.19
C VAL A 46 -14.28 -9.91 -8.59
N ARG A 47 -14.43 -11.24 -8.74
CA ARG A 47 -14.75 -11.87 -10.04
C ARG A 47 -16.10 -11.41 -10.60
N SER A 48 -17.11 -11.28 -9.74
CA SER A 48 -18.43 -10.77 -10.14
C SER A 48 -18.35 -9.32 -10.64
N GLU A 49 -17.54 -8.48 -10.02
CA GLU A 49 -17.34 -7.09 -10.45
C GLU A 49 -16.56 -7.01 -11.76
N ILE A 50 -15.50 -7.80 -11.93
CA ILE A 50 -14.71 -7.90 -13.16
C ILE A 50 -15.61 -8.27 -14.35
N ALA A 51 -16.53 -9.22 -14.17
CA ALA A 51 -17.45 -9.67 -15.21
C ALA A 51 -18.34 -8.53 -15.76
N THR A 52 -18.51 -7.43 -15.04
CA THR A 52 -19.28 -6.25 -15.47
C THR A 52 -18.44 -5.16 -16.14
N ARG A 53 -17.09 -5.34 -16.22
CA ARG A 53 -16.14 -4.32 -16.67
C ARG A 53 -15.18 -4.91 -17.72
N PRO A 54 -15.43 -4.70 -19.01
CA PRO A 54 -14.64 -5.34 -20.08
C PRO A 54 -13.16 -4.93 -20.09
N GLN A 55 -12.82 -3.77 -19.52
CA GLN A 55 -11.44 -3.27 -19.39
C GLN A 55 -10.69 -3.84 -18.19
N VAL A 56 -11.35 -4.61 -17.29
CA VAL A 56 -10.77 -5.15 -16.08
C VAL A 56 -10.54 -6.64 -16.20
N SER A 57 -9.35 -7.10 -15.92
CA SER A 57 -8.95 -8.52 -15.92
C SER A 57 -8.42 -8.95 -14.55
N LEU A 58 -8.31 -10.26 -14.35
CA LEU A 58 -7.66 -10.83 -13.20
C LEU A 58 -6.26 -11.32 -13.60
N PHE A 59 -5.26 -11.08 -12.76
CA PHE A 59 -3.91 -11.61 -12.95
C PHE A 59 -3.89 -13.12 -12.64
N GLU A 60 -3.55 -13.93 -13.64
CA GLU A 60 -3.62 -15.40 -13.55
C GLU A 60 -2.24 -16.08 -13.67
N ASN A 61 -1.13 -15.31 -13.77
CA ASN A 61 0.20 -15.87 -13.86
C ASN A 61 0.68 -16.39 -12.49
N GLN A 62 0.36 -17.65 -12.20
CA GLN A 62 0.70 -18.32 -10.95
C GLN A 62 2.22 -18.40 -10.74
N ALA A 63 3.00 -18.61 -11.80
CA ALA A 63 4.46 -18.66 -11.71
C ALA A 63 5.07 -17.32 -11.23
N SER A 64 4.49 -16.19 -11.65
CA SER A 64 4.88 -14.87 -11.15
C SER A 64 4.53 -14.71 -9.67
N ILE A 65 3.34 -15.13 -9.25
CA ILE A 65 2.93 -15.06 -7.84
C ILE A 65 3.93 -15.85 -6.97
N GLU A 66 4.23 -17.09 -7.35
CA GLU A 66 5.18 -17.96 -6.63
C GLU A 66 6.60 -17.38 -6.62
N ARG A 67 7.05 -16.81 -7.74
CA ARG A 67 8.35 -16.13 -7.86
C ARG A 67 8.49 -15.02 -6.83
N TRP A 68 7.52 -14.11 -6.75
CA TRP A 68 7.60 -12.93 -5.89
C TRP A 68 7.35 -13.26 -4.42
N GLU A 69 6.47 -14.19 -4.11
CA GLU A 69 6.33 -14.71 -2.74
C GLU A 69 7.59 -15.43 -2.27
N SER A 70 8.22 -16.25 -3.14
CA SER A 70 9.49 -16.91 -2.85
C SER A 70 10.62 -15.91 -2.63
N PHE A 71 10.73 -14.88 -3.48
CA PHE A 71 11.71 -13.81 -3.29
C PHE A 71 11.53 -13.11 -1.94
N ALA A 72 10.30 -12.68 -1.62
CA ALA A 72 10.00 -12.05 -0.34
C ALA A 72 10.28 -13.00 0.84
N ALA A 73 9.96 -14.28 0.69
CA ALA A 73 10.23 -15.28 1.73
C ALA A 73 11.73 -15.47 1.98
N GLN A 74 12.57 -15.50 0.95
CA GLN A 74 14.03 -15.57 1.11
C GLN A 74 14.56 -14.36 1.88
N VAL A 75 14.06 -13.16 1.60
CA VAL A 75 14.45 -11.94 2.31
C VAL A 75 14.03 -11.99 3.77
N TRP A 76 12.73 -12.19 4.04
CA TRP A 76 12.19 -12.05 5.38
C TRP A 76 12.57 -13.21 6.31
N LYS A 77 12.84 -14.42 5.79
CA LYS A 77 13.38 -15.53 6.58
C LYS A 77 14.81 -15.29 7.05
N SER A 78 15.61 -14.52 6.32
CA SER A 78 16.97 -14.16 6.72
C SER A 78 17.03 -12.99 7.72
N HIS A 79 15.89 -12.35 8.04
CA HIS A 79 15.84 -11.20 8.95
C HIS A 79 15.58 -11.63 10.40
N ASP A 80 16.63 -11.91 11.17
CA ASP A 80 16.53 -12.46 12.54
C ASP A 80 15.61 -11.66 13.48
N ARG A 81 15.70 -10.33 13.47
CA ARG A 81 14.82 -9.48 14.29
C ARG A 81 13.35 -9.61 13.90
N ALA A 82 13.05 -9.79 12.60
CA ALA A 82 11.68 -9.99 12.14
C ALA A 82 11.17 -11.36 12.59
N GLN A 83 11.96 -12.42 12.40
CA GLN A 83 11.62 -13.78 12.81
C GLN A 83 11.33 -13.85 14.32
N GLN A 84 12.18 -13.26 15.14
CA GLN A 84 11.95 -13.19 16.58
C GLN A 84 10.67 -12.41 16.92
N ALA A 85 10.49 -11.20 16.36
CA ALA A 85 9.36 -10.33 16.68
C ALA A 85 8.01 -10.92 16.22
N TRP A 86 7.98 -11.63 15.09
CA TRP A 86 6.79 -12.28 14.56
C TRP A 86 6.46 -13.56 15.31
N SER A 87 7.46 -14.39 15.64
CA SER A 87 7.29 -15.58 16.48
C SER A 87 6.74 -15.23 17.87
N GLU A 88 7.27 -14.19 18.54
CA GLU A 88 6.76 -13.72 19.83
C GLU A 88 5.29 -13.28 19.78
N ARG A 89 4.76 -12.94 18.59
CA ARG A 89 3.37 -12.54 18.37
C ARG A 89 2.52 -13.63 17.73
N GLN A 90 3.07 -14.83 17.55
CA GLN A 90 2.38 -15.95 16.89
C GLN A 90 1.91 -15.59 15.48
N LEU A 91 2.70 -14.78 14.74
CA LEU A 91 2.46 -14.44 13.35
C LEU A 91 3.15 -15.47 12.42
N PRO A 92 2.74 -15.55 11.14
CA PRO A 92 3.40 -16.39 10.15
C PRO A 92 4.90 -16.06 10.02
N GLU A 93 5.68 -17.06 9.60
CA GLU A 93 7.13 -16.93 9.34
C GLU A 93 7.46 -15.79 8.36
N VAL A 94 6.59 -15.55 7.38
CA VAL A 94 6.61 -14.35 6.54
C VAL A 94 5.32 -13.58 6.76
N TYR A 95 5.40 -12.55 7.59
CA TYR A 95 4.23 -11.74 7.91
C TYR A 95 3.73 -10.98 6.68
N ARG A 96 2.46 -11.20 6.31
CA ARG A 96 1.78 -10.52 5.18
C ARG A 96 2.50 -10.78 3.85
N VAL A 97 2.93 -12.03 3.59
CA VAL A 97 3.60 -12.39 2.33
C VAL A 97 2.79 -11.98 1.09
N GLU A 98 1.48 -12.08 1.16
CA GLU A 98 0.56 -11.75 0.06
C GLU A 98 0.62 -10.27 -0.36
N MET A 99 1.07 -9.37 0.52
CA MET A 99 1.30 -7.95 0.16
C MET A 99 2.39 -7.80 -0.92
N HIS A 100 3.33 -8.75 -1.00
CA HIS A 100 4.40 -8.73 -1.99
C HIS A 100 3.93 -9.15 -3.39
N ARG A 101 2.71 -9.70 -3.53
CA ARG A 101 2.11 -9.98 -4.84
C ARG A 101 1.97 -8.74 -5.72
N LYS A 102 1.96 -7.53 -5.15
CA LYS A 102 2.03 -6.28 -5.94
C LYS A 102 3.26 -6.24 -6.87
N LEU A 103 4.33 -6.98 -6.56
CA LEU A 103 5.51 -7.09 -7.42
C LEU A 103 5.24 -7.87 -8.71
N CYS A 104 4.13 -8.63 -8.80
CA CYS A 104 3.71 -9.30 -10.03
C CYS A 104 3.43 -8.33 -11.19
N CYS A 105 3.21 -7.03 -10.89
CA CYS A 105 3.08 -6.01 -11.92
C CYS A 105 4.30 -5.92 -12.84
N PHE A 106 5.50 -6.32 -12.37
CA PHE A 106 6.73 -6.32 -13.18
C PHE A 106 6.82 -7.50 -14.17
N ASP A 107 6.03 -8.56 -13.97
CA ASP A 107 5.94 -9.71 -14.87
C ASP A 107 4.66 -9.68 -15.72
N GLY A 108 3.87 -8.61 -15.61
CA GLY A 108 2.57 -8.52 -16.23
C GLY A 108 2.60 -8.06 -17.69
N GLU A 109 1.44 -7.75 -18.22
CA GLU A 109 1.26 -7.49 -19.66
C GLU A 109 1.51 -6.02 -20.08
N PHE A 110 1.53 -5.07 -19.14
CA PHE A 110 1.68 -3.64 -19.45
C PHE A 110 3.15 -3.26 -19.54
N ASP A 111 3.53 -2.57 -20.61
CA ASP A 111 4.90 -2.06 -20.81
C ASP A 111 5.22 -0.94 -19.82
N ARG A 112 4.23 -0.07 -19.55
CA ARG A 112 4.24 0.96 -18.52
C ARG A 112 2.95 0.84 -17.71
N PHE A 113 3.05 1.01 -16.40
CA PHE A 113 1.88 0.86 -15.55
C PHE A 113 1.89 1.83 -14.37
N VAL A 114 0.69 2.05 -13.82
CA VAL A 114 0.50 2.65 -12.50
C VAL A 114 -0.10 1.60 -11.57
N TYR A 115 0.49 1.44 -10.40
CA TYR A 115 -0.03 0.59 -9.34
C TYR A 115 -0.84 1.42 -8.34
N PHE A 116 -1.99 0.89 -7.92
CA PHE A 116 -2.82 1.44 -6.85
C PHE A 116 -3.11 0.36 -5.80
N ASP A 117 -2.94 0.66 -4.51
CA ASP A 117 -3.59 -0.14 -3.46
C ASP A 117 -5.11 0.09 -3.53
N ALA A 118 -5.91 -0.93 -3.21
CA ALA A 118 -7.38 -0.85 -3.32
C ALA A 118 -8.01 0.22 -2.41
N ASP A 119 -7.31 0.68 -1.37
CA ASP A 119 -7.73 1.76 -0.46
C ASP A 119 -7.31 3.15 -0.94
N THR A 120 -7.30 3.35 -2.25
CA THR A 120 -7.05 4.65 -2.88
C THR A 120 -8.26 5.11 -3.71
N LEU A 121 -8.28 6.39 -4.08
CA LEU A 121 -9.14 6.96 -5.12
C LEU A 121 -8.28 7.69 -6.14
N ALA A 122 -8.50 7.43 -7.42
CA ALA A 122 -7.87 8.17 -8.52
C ALA A 122 -8.63 9.49 -8.75
N LEU A 123 -7.94 10.64 -8.75
CA LEU A 123 -8.57 11.94 -8.75
C LEU A 123 -8.15 12.85 -9.91
N SER A 124 -7.14 12.47 -10.68
CA SER A 124 -6.65 13.23 -11.84
C SER A 124 -6.15 12.30 -12.95
N PRO A 125 -6.04 12.79 -14.19
CA PRO A 125 -5.46 12.04 -15.31
C PRO A 125 -4.02 11.59 -15.05
N LEU A 126 -3.62 10.46 -15.67
CA LEU A 126 -2.29 9.87 -15.52
C LEU A 126 -1.31 10.23 -16.64
N ASP A 127 -1.73 11.03 -17.63
CA ASP A 127 -0.87 11.44 -18.75
C ASP A 127 0.48 12.00 -18.29
N PRO A 128 0.55 12.92 -17.28
CA PRO A 128 1.83 13.42 -16.80
C PRO A 128 2.73 12.32 -16.21
N ILE A 129 2.13 11.27 -15.65
CA ILE A 129 2.85 10.12 -15.06
C ILE A 129 3.47 9.28 -16.17
N PHE A 130 2.67 8.89 -17.18
CA PHE A 130 3.15 8.13 -18.33
C PHE A 130 4.21 8.90 -19.14
N GLN A 131 4.09 10.23 -19.29
CA GLN A 131 5.12 11.07 -19.90
C GLN A 131 6.46 11.00 -19.14
N LYS A 132 6.43 10.98 -17.79
CA LYS A 132 7.65 10.82 -17.00
C LYS A 132 8.28 9.44 -17.17
N LEU A 133 7.50 8.40 -17.34
CA LEU A 133 7.98 7.05 -17.61
C LEU A 133 8.70 6.91 -18.98
N GLU A 134 8.64 7.90 -19.86
CA GLU A 134 9.49 7.93 -21.06
C GLU A 134 10.98 8.11 -20.70
N GLN A 135 11.26 8.89 -19.64
CA GLN A 135 12.61 9.28 -19.22
C GLN A 135 13.09 8.51 -17.97
N TYR A 136 12.17 8.06 -17.13
CA TYR A 136 12.46 7.40 -15.86
C TYR A 136 11.87 6.00 -15.84
N ASP A 137 12.42 5.13 -15.01
CA ASP A 137 11.94 3.76 -14.84
C ASP A 137 10.96 3.64 -13.66
N TRP A 138 11.05 4.59 -12.71
CA TRP A 138 10.21 4.66 -11.53
C TRP A 138 9.70 6.09 -11.30
N VAL A 139 8.39 6.22 -11.07
CA VAL A 139 7.76 7.51 -10.82
C VAL A 139 6.84 7.41 -9.61
N THR A 140 6.95 8.39 -8.70
CA THR A 140 6.06 8.52 -7.55
C THR A 140 5.52 9.93 -7.41
N ASN A 141 4.46 10.04 -6.61
CA ASN A 141 3.88 11.29 -6.19
C ASN A 141 3.60 11.22 -4.68
N ASP A 142 4.66 11.25 -3.88
CA ASP A 142 4.57 10.92 -2.47
C ASP A 142 5.40 11.87 -1.59
N TYR A 143 4.85 12.18 -0.41
CA TYR A 143 5.45 13.03 0.61
C TYR A 143 6.17 12.28 1.73
N GLN A 144 6.38 10.98 1.64
CA GLN A 144 7.07 10.22 2.69
C GLN A 144 8.56 10.55 2.81
N TYR A 145 9.09 11.38 1.92
CA TYR A 145 10.42 11.97 2.04
C TYR A 145 10.59 12.91 3.26
N SER A 146 9.54 13.13 4.05
CA SER A 146 9.64 13.81 5.33
C SER A 146 10.51 12.99 6.30
N SER A 147 11.12 13.64 7.25
CA SER A 147 12.21 13.23 8.11
C SER A 147 12.14 11.89 8.86
N ASP A 148 11.02 11.16 8.84
CA ASP A 148 10.87 9.90 9.57
C ASP A 148 10.85 8.68 8.64
N VAL A 149 12.01 8.07 8.47
CA VAL A 149 12.21 6.86 7.66
C VAL A 149 11.88 5.55 8.40
N LYS A 150 11.52 5.60 9.69
CA LYS A 150 11.39 4.41 10.57
C LYS A 150 10.33 3.42 10.14
N TYR A 151 9.36 3.84 9.35
CA TYR A 151 8.34 2.95 8.79
C TYR A 151 8.82 2.16 7.56
N ILE A 152 10.00 2.54 7.03
CA ILE A 152 10.60 1.94 5.84
C ILE A 152 11.92 1.27 6.22
N PHE A 153 12.77 1.99 6.92
CA PHE A 153 14.07 1.51 7.40
C PHE A 153 14.22 1.78 8.91
N ASP A 154 14.59 0.76 9.66
CA ASP A 154 14.72 0.82 11.12
C ASP A 154 16.08 0.24 11.56
N SER A 155 17.17 0.93 11.18
CA SER A 155 18.52 0.51 11.53
C SER A 155 19.46 1.71 11.69
N PRO A 156 20.36 1.71 12.67
CA PRO A 156 21.42 2.72 12.81
C PRO A 156 22.46 2.64 11.67
N GLU A 157 22.52 1.51 10.97
CA GLU A 157 23.48 1.26 9.87
C GLU A 157 23.03 1.85 8.52
N LEU A 158 21.82 2.44 8.47
CA LEU A 158 21.20 2.94 7.25
C LEU A 158 22.11 3.89 6.46
N SER A 159 22.82 4.79 7.15
CA SER A 159 23.73 5.76 6.54
C SER A 159 24.97 5.15 5.91
N LYS A 160 25.27 3.87 6.16
CA LYS A 160 26.37 3.15 5.49
C LYS A 160 26.00 2.68 4.09
N VAL A 161 24.70 2.55 3.80
CA VAL A 161 24.18 2.01 2.53
C VAL A 161 23.52 3.10 1.69
N PHE A 162 22.77 4.00 2.31
CA PHE A 162 22.05 5.08 1.62
C PHE A 162 22.42 6.45 2.22
N ASP A 163 22.74 7.39 1.36
CA ASP A 163 22.96 8.77 1.78
C ASP A 163 21.64 9.48 2.12
N ALA A 164 21.72 10.53 2.95
CA ALA A 164 20.56 11.24 3.44
C ALA A 164 19.76 11.98 2.36
N GLU A 165 20.41 12.43 1.28
CA GLU A 165 19.74 13.10 0.16
C GLU A 165 18.93 12.12 -0.65
N THR A 166 19.47 10.94 -0.94
CA THR A 166 18.78 9.84 -1.61
C THR A 166 17.55 9.42 -0.80
N LEU A 167 17.69 9.20 0.51
CA LEU A 167 16.56 8.84 1.36
C LEU A 167 15.48 9.92 1.32
N LYS A 168 15.85 11.18 1.51
CA LYS A 168 14.92 12.30 1.49
C LYS A 168 14.17 12.45 0.17
N ALA A 169 14.84 12.24 -0.97
CA ALA A 169 14.27 12.47 -2.29
C ALA A 169 13.47 11.29 -2.84
N LYS A 170 13.81 10.05 -2.44
CA LYS A 170 13.37 8.85 -3.15
C LYS A 170 12.56 7.86 -2.31
N ILE A 171 12.34 8.10 -1.02
CA ILE A 171 11.44 7.25 -0.21
C ILE A 171 10.01 7.47 -0.68
N PHE A 172 9.24 6.38 -0.76
CA PHE A 172 7.85 6.39 -1.22
C PHE A 172 6.97 5.42 -0.43
N CYS A 173 5.67 5.65 -0.48
CA CYS A 173 4.64 4.72 -0.02
C CYS A 173 4.36 3.67 -1.12
N ALA A 174 4.41 2.39 -0.77
CA ALA A 174 4.17 1.30 -1.71
C ALA A 174 2.69 1.14 -2.14
N GLY A 175 1.80 2.02 -1.69
CA GLY A 175 0.39 2.01 -2.06
C GLY A 175 0.08 2.70 -3.38
N TRP A 176 1.04 3.45 -3.94
CA TRP A 176 0.94 4.05 -5.27
C TRP A 176 2.33 4.30 -5.87
N PHE A 177 2.55 3.82 -7.07
CA PHE A 177 3.75 4.07 -7.86
C PHE A 177 3.48 3.80 -9.33
N ALA A 178 4.34 4.33 -10.20
CA ALA A 178 4.31 3.99 -11.61
C ALA A 178 5.69 3.48 -12.05
N SER A 179 5.69 2.54 -12.99
CA SER A 179 6.93 1.93 -13.46
C SER A 179 6.81 1.37 -14.88
N LYS A 180 7.95 1.01 -15.44
CA LYS A 180 8.07 0.10 -16.58
C LYS A 180 8.11 -1.34 -16.08
N LYS A 181 7.70 -2.29 -16.93
CA LYS A 181 7.89 -3.71 -16.64
C LYS A 181 9.39 -4.09 -16.74
N ASP A 182 9.72 -5.28 -16.33
CA ASP A 182 11.05 -5.91 -16.50
C ASP A 182 12.23 -5.15 -15.88
N ILE A 183 11.99 -4.14 -15.02
CA ILE A 183 13.08 -3.40 -14.37
C ILE A 183 13.81 -4.22 -13.30
N PHE A 184 13.21 -5.29 -12.78
CA PHE A 184 13.82 -6.22 -11.84
C PHE A 184 14.16 -7.54 -12.51
N THR A 185 15.25 -7.54 -13.27
CA THR A 185 15.78 -8.76 -13.91
C THR A 185 16.27 -9.77 -12.88
N ASP A 186 16.42 -11.04 -13.28
CA ASP A 186 16.96 -12.08 -12.39
C ASP A 186 18.37 -11.77 -11.88
N GLU A 187 19.16 -11.02 -12.66
CA GLU A 187 20.49 -10.56 -12.25
C GLU A 187 20.38 -9.54 -11.11
N ILE A 188 19.51 -8.54 -11.27
CA ILE A 188 19.25 -7.54 -10.23
C ILE A 188 18.72 -8.21 -8.97
N LEU A 189 17.73 -9.11 -9.07
CA LEU A 189 17.17 -9.81 -7.93
C LEU A 189 18.22 -10.66 -7.18
N ARG A 190 19.10 -11.36 -7.91
CA ARG A 190 20.22 -12.08 -7.29
C ARG A 190 21.20 -11.16 -6.58
N SER A 191 21.54 -10.02 -7.16
CA SER A 191 22.39 -9.02 -6.54
C SER A 191 21.77 -8.46 -5.26
N LEU A 192 20.48 -8.12 -5.29
CA LEU A 192 19.72 -7.66 -4.12
C LEU A 192 19.71 -8.71 -3.00
N LEU A 193 19.42 -9.98 -3.31
CA LEU A 193 19.45 -11.07 -2.32
C LEU A 193 20.85 -11.24 -1.72
N THR A 194 21.91 -11.15 -2.53
CA THR A 194 23.29 -11.23 -2.03
C THR A 194 23.57 -10.13 -1.01
N SER A 195 23.19 -8.89 -1.29
CA SER A 195 23.38 -7.76 -0.39
C SER A 195 22.54 -7.92 0.90
N LEU A 196 21.27 -8.32 0.76
CA LEU A 196 20.39 -8.56 1.90
C LEU A 196 20.93 -9.67 2.82
N HIS A 197 21.37 -10.80 2.26
CA HIS A 197 21.95 -11.90 3.03
C HIS A 197 23.32 -11.54 3.63
N SER A 198 24.01 -10.52 3.11
CA SER A 198 25.26 -10.00 3.68
C SER A 198 25.05 -9.02 4.84
N GLY A 199 23.80 -8.87 5.34
CA GLY A 199 23.43 -8.08 6.50
C GLY A 199 22.59 -6.83 6.20
N GLU A 200 22.41 -6.42 4.93
CA GLU A 200 21.57 -5.27 4.60
C GLU A 200 20.07 -5.53 4.91
N VAL A 201 19.65 -6.79 5.11
CA VAL A 201 18.29 -7.13 5.54
C VAL A 201 17.92 -6.45 6.87
N ASP A 202 18.89 -6.21 7.75
CA ASP A 202 18.69 -5.53 9.03
C ASP A 202 18.33 -4.05 8.91
N LEU A 203 18.40 -3.47 7.71
CA LEU A 203 17.92 -2.11 7.43
C LEU A 203 16.39 -2.05 7.41
N LEU A 204 15.71 -3.15 7.06
CA LEU A 204 14.29 -3.17 6.79
C LEU A 204 13.45 -3.02 8.05
N ALA A 205 12.37 -2.24 7.96
CA ALA A 205 11.38 -2.11 9.03
C ALA A 205 10.42 -3.31 9.06
N LEU A 206 10.13 -3.85 10.24
CA LEU A 206 9.49 -5.16 10.43
C LEU A 206 7.98 -5.21 10.12
N TRP A 207 7.29 -4.07 10.08
CA TRP A 207 5.82 -4.03 10.06
C TRP A 207 5.22 -3.57 8.73
N GLY A 208 5.97 -2.84 7.95
CA GLY A 208 5.62 -2.46 6.58
C GLY A 208 6.40 -3.30 5.58
N THR A 209 6.19 -4.61 5.59
CA THR A 209 7.06 -5.58 4.91
C THR A 209 7.23 -5.33 3.42
N ASP A 210 6.14 -5.09 2.69
CA ASP A 210 6.14 -4.77 1.28
C ASP A 210 6.76 -3.39 1.00
N GLN A 211 6.39 -2.38 1.78
CA GLN A 211 6.89 -1.02 1.62
C GLN A 211 8.40 -0.94 1.88
N SER A 212 8.87 -1.61 2.91
CA SER A 212 10.29 -1.64 3.27
C SER A 212 11.13 -2.33 2.19
N LEU A 213 10.69 -3.52 1.76
CA LEU A 213 11.39 -4.27 0.73
C LEU A 213 11.39 -3.54 -0.63
N MET A 214 10.26 -2.97 -1.05
CA MET A 214 10.19 -2.25 -2.33
C MET A 214 11.07 -1.00 -2.34
N ASN A 215 11.08 -0.22 -1.25
CA ASN A 215 11.98 0.93 -1.14
C ASN A 215 13.45 0.49 -1.25
N TYR A 216 13.83 -0.58 -0.54
CA TYR A 216 15.17 -1.15 -0.63
C TYR A 216 15.51 -1.55 -2.07
N MET A 217 14.63 -2.31 -2.73
CA MET A 217 14.83 -2.78 -4.11
C MET A 217 15.08 -1.61 -5.06
N VAL A 218 14.21 -0.59 -5.03
CA VAL A 218 14.30 0.58 -5.91
C VAL A 218 15.57 1.39 -5.66
N LEU A 219 15.88 1.68 -4.39
CA LEU A 219 17.04 2.49 -4.04
C LEU A 219 18.36 1.76 -4.31
N ARG A 220 18.42 0.46 -4.02
CA ARG A 220 19.64 -0.35 -4.14
C ARG A 220 19.97 -0.74 -5.56
N SER A 221 18.97 -0.80 -6.45
CA SER A 221 19.14 -1.15 -7.87
C SER A 221 19.62 0.00 -8.75
N GLY A 222 19.71 1.24 -8.24
CA GLY A 222 20.13 2.41 -9.03
C GLY A 222 19.14 2.78 -10.15
N ILE A 223 17.88 2.37 -10.05
CA ILE A 223 16.81 2.65 -11.02
C ILE A 223 16.63 4.16 -11.16
N SER A 224 16.44 4.64 -12.40
CA SER A 224 16.15 6.04 -12.68
C SER A 224 14.80 6.43 -12.08
N TYR A 225 14.79 7.48 -11.23
CA TYR A 225 13.67 7.76 -10.32
C TYR A 225 13.21 9.22 -10.42
N TYR A 226 11.89 9.43 -10.45
CA TYR A 226 11.28 10.75 -10.40
C TYR A 226 10.17 10.81 -9.35
N ASN A 227 10.19 11.81 -8.48
CA ASN A 227 9.14 12.05 -7.49
C ASN A 227 8.56 13.46 -7.67
N PHE A 228 7.32 13.54 -8.13
CA PHE A 228 6.61 14.80 -8.29
C PHE A 228 6.53 15.60 -6.99
N ALA A 229 6.37 14.92 -5.86
CA ALA A 229 6.26 15.58 -4.56
C ALA A 229 7.60 16.18 -4.09
N ALA A 230 8.72 15.49 -4.33
CA ALA A 230 10.05 15.95 -3.90
C ALA A 230 10.47 17.28 -4.55
N ILE A 231 10.04 17.52 -5.80
CA ILE A 231 10.32 18.80 -6.51
C ILE A 231 9.27 19.87 -6.23
N GLY A 232 8.32 19.64 -5.31
CA GLY A 232 7.30 20.60 -4.91
C GLY A 232 6.24 20.94 -5.97
N THR A 233 6.15 20.15 -7.05
CA THR A 233 5.23 20.38 -8.18
C THR A 233 3.94 19.62 -8.08
N ALA A 234 3.81 18.70 -7.14
CA ALA A 234 2.63 17.88 -6.98
C ALA A 234 1.93 18.07 -5.63
N PRO A 235 0.63 17.82 -5.58
CA PRO A 235 -0.14 17.78 -4.35
C PRO A 235 0.21 16.54 -3.51
N GLY A 236 -0.13 16.58 -2.22
CA GLY A 236 -0.13 15.42 -1.33
C GLY A 236 -1.19 14.39 -1.73
N SER A 237 -1.12 13.23 -1.09
CA SER A 237 -2.03 12.12 -1.37
C SER A 237 -2.60 11.47 -0.11
N HIS A 238 -1.96 11.66 1.03
CA HIS A 238 -2.32 10.98 2.27
C HIS A 238 -3.52 11.65 2.95
N TRP A 239 -4.54 10.88 3.32
CA TRP A 239 -5.78 11.33 3.94
C TRP A 239 -5.60 12.18 5.21
N SER A 240 -4.52 12.01 5.94
CA SER A 240 -4.24 12.78 7.16
C SER A 240 -3.86 14.23 6.90
N SER A 241 -3.58 14.59 5.64
CA SER A 241 -3.39 15.97 5.23
C SER A 241 -4.75 16.68 5.12
N THR A 242 -4.78 17.98 5.43
CA THR A 242 -6.00 18.78 5.25
C THR A 242 -6.05 19.30 3.82
N PHE A 243 -6.90 18.71 3.02
CA PHE A 243 -7.16 19.16 1.65
C PHE A 243 -8.42 20.03 1.60
N GLU A 244 -8.41 21.00 0.71
CA GLU A 244 -9.58 21.79 0.40
C GLU A 244 -10.48 21.01 -0.56
N GLU A 245 -11.76 20.84 -0.24
CA GLU A 245 -12.74 20.19 -1.11
C GLU A 245 -13.63 21.23 -1.78
N ARG A 246 -13.69 21.19 -3.11
CA ARG A 246 -14.61 22.01 -3.94
C ARG A 246 -15.21 21.08 -5.01
N ASP A 247 -16.53 20.99 -5.04
CA ASP A 247 -17.26 20.20 -6.04
C ASP A 247 -16.76 18.76 -6.16
N ARG A 248 -16.42 18.11 -5.04
CA ARG A 248 -15.85 16.75 -4.93
C ARG A 248 -14.44 16.60 -5.51
N ILE A 249 -13.76 17.70 -5.76
CA ILE A 249 -12.35 17.71 -6.11
C ILE A 249 -11.56 18.13 -4.87
N LEU A 250 -10.55 17.34 -4.52
CA LEU A 250 -9.62 17.68 -3.43
C LEU A 250 -8.44 18.47 -3.98
N TYR A 251 -8.07 19.52 -3.28
CA TYR A 251 -6.95 20.39 -3.64
C TYR A 251 -5.94 20.46 -2.49
N ASP A 252 -4.66 20.34 -2.83
CA ASP A 252 -3.53 20.69 -1.97
C ASP A 252 -2.84 21.93 -2.54
N ARG A 253 -2.84 23.01 -1.75
CA ARG A 253 -2.21 24.28 -2.17
C ARG A 253 -2.66 24.75 -3.55
N GLY A 254 -3.96 24.64 -3.82
CA GLY A 254 -4.60 25.08 -5.08
C GLY A 254 -4.42 24.13 -6.26
N ARG A 255 -3.83 22.95 -6.09
CA ARG A 255 -3.66 21.92 -7.13
C ARG A 255 -4.55 20.71 -6.85
N PRO A 256 -5.26 20.15 -7.84
CA PRO A 256 -6.04 18.94 -7.64
C PRO A 256 -5.13 17.76 -7.31
N LEU A 257 -5.59 16.89 -6.42
CA LEU A 257 -4.87 15.68 -6.05
C LEU A 257 -4.80 14.71 -7.24
N THR A 258 -3.65 14.03 -7.40
CA THR A 258 -3.53 12.92 -8.34
C THR A 258 -4.31 11.70 -7.83
N TYR A 259 -4.21 11.40 -6.54
CA TYR A 259 -4.95 10.35 -5.86
C TYR A 259 -5.10 10.66 -4.38
N LEU A 260 -6.07 10.03 -3.72
CA LEU A 260 -6.22 10.02 -2.26
C LEU A 260 -5.95 8.62 -1.74
N HIS A 261 -5.10 8.48 -0.72
CA HIS A 261 -4.78 7.19 -0.09
C HIS A 261 -5.33 7.14 1.34
N TYR A 262 -6.19 6.18 1.62
CA TYR A 262 -6.79 5.93 2.93
C TYR A 262 -5.91 5.04 3.84
N MET A 263 -4.61 5.10 3.67
CA MET A 263 -3.63 4.29 4.39
C MET A 263 -3.96 4.18 5.89
N SER A 264 -3.92 2.96 6.42
CA SER A 264 -4.18 2.63 7.84
C SER A 264 -5.64 2.78 8.29
N ILE A 265 -6.58 3.13 7.41
CA ILE A 265 -8.00 3.05 7.74
C ILE A 265 -8.46 1.58 7.58
N PRO A 266 -9.05 0.96 8.61
CA PRO A 266 -9.49 -0.43 8.51
C PRO A 266 -10.56 -0.63 7.42
N SER A 267 -10.41 -1.63 6.56
CA SER A 267 -11.40 -1.97 5.51
C SER A 267 -12.81 -2.19 6.08
N SER A 268 -12.92 -2.69 7.31
CA SER A 268 -14.19 -2.85 8.01
C SER A 268 -14.95 -1.53 8.23
N ALA A 269 -14.27 -0.38 8.27
CA ALA A 269 -14.95 0.92 8.39
C ALA A 269 -15.71 1.26 7.09
N PHE A 270 -15.11 0.97 5.95
CA PHE A 270 -15.74 1.14 4.63
C PHE A 270 -16.92 0.17 4.44
N THR A 271 -16.73 -1.10 4.76
CA THR A 271 -17.79 -2.11 4.68
C THR A 271 -19.00 -1.73 5.55
N ARG A 272 -18.77 -1.27 6.78
CA ARG A 272 -19.84 -0.80 7.67
C ARG A 272 -20.61 0.37 7.08
N LEU A 273 -19.92 1.37 6.54
CA LEU A 273 -20.57 2.48 5.84
C LEU A 273 -21.44 2.00 4.69
N CYS A 274 -20.95 1.07 3.88
CA CYS A 274 -21.71 0.49 2.77
C CYS A 274 -22.89 -0.36 3.21
N GLN A 275 -22.87 -0.88 4.43
CA GLN A 275 -23.99 -1.58 5.08
C GLN A 275 -25.00 -0.64 5.77
N GLY A 276 -24.81 0.67 5.68
CA GLY A 276 -25.66 1.66 6.35
C GLY A 276 -25.41 1.75 7.86
N GLU A 277 -24.21 1.37 8.31
CA GLU A 277 -23.78 1.57 9.68
C GLU A 277 -22.90 2.82 9.81
N GLU A 278 -22.98 3.48 10.96
CA GLU A 278 -22.13 4.63 11.23
C GLU A 278 -20.66 4.21 11.40
N ALA A 279 -19.78 4.78 10.59
CA ALA A 279 -18.34 4.65 10.71
C ALA A 279 -17.67 5.96 10.28
N THR A 280 -16.56 6.29 10.95
CA THR A 280 -15.81 7.50 10.64
C THR A 280 -14.67 7.15 9.70
N ILE A 281 -14.71 7.71 8.49
CA ILE A 281 -13.59 7.75 7.57
C ILE A 281 -13.41 9.20 7.07
N PRO A 282 -12.18 9.62 6.76
CA PRO A 282 -11.95 10.91 6.13
C PRO A 282 -12.58 10.94 4.73
N TYR A 283 -12.99 12.11 4.27
CA TYR A 283 -13.60 12.28 2.94
C TYR A 283 -14.70 11.27 2.63
N ARG A 284 -15.56 10.98 3.62
CA ARG A 284 -16.62 9.98 3.57
C ARG A 284 -17.55 10.15 2.37
N GLU A 285 -17.99 11.38 2.11
CA GLU A 285 -18.95 11.67 1.04
C GLU A 285 -18.32 11.45 -0.34
N LEU A 286 -17.02 11.74 -0.49
CA LEU A 286 -16.26 11.47 -1.70
C LEU A 286 -16.13 9.95 -1.95
N PHE A 287 -15.80 9.18 -0.90
CA PHE A 287 -15.76 7.72 -0.99
C PHE A 287 -17.13 7.14 -1.41
N LEU A 288 -18.21 7.54 -0.74
CA LEU A 288 -19.56 7.07 -1.04
C LEU A 288 -20.03 7.49 -2.44
N HIS A 289 -19.60 8.67 -2.92
CA HIS A 289 -19.86 9.10 -4.28
C HIS A 289 -19.28 8.09 -5.28
N TYR A 290 -17.98 7.79 -5.20
CA TYR A 290 -17.36 6.86 -6.11
C TYR A 290 -17.86 5.43 -5.91
N ARG A 291 -18.06 4.97 -4.67
CA ARG A 291 -18.56 3.61 -4.41
C ARG A 291 -19.90 3.35 -5.07
N TYR A 292 -20.79 4.32 -5.12
CA TYR A 292 -22.13 4.19 -5.64
C TYR A 292 -22.35 4.93 -6.97
N LEU A 293 -21.29 5.29 -7.67
CA LEU A 293 -21.39 6.06 -8.93
C LEU A 293 -22.24 5.35 -9.99
N LYS A 294 -22.11 4.02 -10.09
CA LYS A 294 -22.87 3.19 -11.04
C LYS A 294 -24.17 2.60 -10.47
N SER A 295 -24.37 2.68 -9.17
CA SER A 295 -25.57 2.16 -8.48
C SER A 295 -26.06 3.14 -7.41
N PRO A 296 -26.43 4.37 -7.76
CA PRO A 296 -26.80 5.41 -6.80
C PRO A 296 -28.00 5.05 -5.95
N GLN A 297 -28.89 4.18 -6.43
CA GLN A 297 -30.06 3.66 -5.71
C GLN A 297 -29.67 2.78 -4.53
N ASP A 298 -28.49 2.14 -4.55
CA ASP A 298 -28.01 1.24 -3.51
C ASP A 298 -27.28 1.99 -2.38
N ARG A 299 -27.05 3.30 -2.57
CA ARG A 299 -26.35 4.12 -1.59
C ARG A 299 -27.19 4.27 -0.32
N PRO A 300 -26.62 3.94 0.87
CA PRO A 300 -27.30 4.19 2.13
C PRO A 300 -27.66 5.67 2.32
N THR A 301 -28.92 5.97 2.62
CA THR A 301 -29.41 7.31 2.91
C THR A 301 -29.47 7.62 4.39
N ALA A 302 -29.45 6.58 5.23
CA ALA A 302 -29.38 6.68 6.68
C ALA A 302 -28.33 5.73 7.25
N PHE A 303 -27.68 6.16 8.32
CA PHE A 303 -26.63 5.40 8.97
C PHE A 303 -27.03 5.10 10.41
N LYS A 304 -27.14 3.84 10.74
CA LYS A 304 -27.51 3.38 12.09
C LYS A 304 -26.28 3.41 12.99
N SER A 305 -26.39 4.07 14.13
CA SER A 305 -25.36 3.95 15.15
C SER A 305 -25.21 2.49 15.58
N PRO A 306 -23.98 2.00 15.79
CA PRO A 306 -23.77 0.63 16.27
C PRO A 306 -24.57 0.40 17.54
N ASP A 307 -25.22 -0.75 17.65
CA ASP A 307 -25.98 -1.09 18.83
C ASP A 307 -25.08 -1.12 20.09
N ARG A 308 -25.68 -0.97 21.28
CA ARG A 308 -24.92 -0.91 22.54
C ARG A 308 -24.10 -2.20 22.78
N PHE A 309 -24.52 -3.35 22.25
CA PHE A 309 -23.79 -4.60 22.36
C PHE A 309 -22.58 -4.64 21.43
N SER A 310 -22.69 -4.15 20.20
CA SER A 310 -21.56 -4.00 19.26
C SER A 310 -20.53 -2.99 19.76
N GLN A 311 -20.99 -1.88 20.34
CA GLN A 311 -20.12 -0.90 21.01
C GLN A 311 -19.38 -1.52 22.20
N ALA A 312 -20.08 -2.26 23.05
CA ALA A 312 -19.48 -2.94 24.20
C ALA A 312 -18.47 -4.01 23.76
N ARG A 313 -18.78 -4.82 22.73
CA ARG A 313 -17.84 -5.80 22.15
C ARG A 313 -16.60 -5.12 21.55
N SER A 314 -16.79 -4.03 20.83
CA SER A 314 -15.69 -3.23 20.26
C SER A 314 -14.81 -2.66 21.37
N MET A 315 -15.41 -2.06 22.41
CA MET A 315 -14.68 -1.55 23.58
C MET A 315 -13.93 -2.67 24.33
N ILE A 316 -14.53 -3.83 24.53
CA ILE A 316 -13.88 -4.99 25.18
C ILE A 316 -12.68 -5.45 24.33
N THR A 317 -12.84 -5.51 23.00
CA THR A 317 -11.79 -5.92 22.09
C THR A 317 -10.63 -4.90 22.08
N GLN A 318 -10.95 -3.61 22.08
CA GLN A 318 -9.93 -2.55 22.19
C GLN A 318 -9.26 -2.55 23.56
N PHE A 319 -10.02 -2.76 24.62
CA PHE A 319 -9.47 -2.87 25.99
C PHE A 319 -8.54 -4.08 26.14
N ARG A 320 -8.91 -5.24 25.56
CA ARG A 320 -8.05 -6.43 25.52
C ARG A 320 -6.77 -6.16 24.72
N LYS A 321 -6.85 -5.55 23.53
CA LYS A 321 -5.68 -5.16 22.74
C LYS A 321 -4.76 -4.18 23.50
N ARG A 322 -5.33 -3.15 24.14
CA ARG A 322 -4.56 -2.19 24.99
C ARG A 322 -3.91 -2.86 26.20
N LYS A 323 -4.63 -3.77 26.87
CA LYS A 323 -4.10 -4.48 28.05
C LYS A 323 -2.96 -5.42 27.68
N ILE A 324 -3.07 -6.13 26.57
CA ILE A 324 -2.01 -6.99 26.03
C ILE A 324 -0.80 -6.14 25.61
N SER A 325 -1.00 -5.03 24.92
CA SER A 325 0.06 -4.10 24.51
C SER A 325 0.80 -3.51 25.75
N ASN A 326 0.06 -3.10 26.79
CA ASN A 326 0.65 -2.55 28.01
C ASN A 326 1.40 -3.61 28.84
N LEU A 327 0.89 -4.84 28.90
CA LEU A 327 1.58 -5.97 29.53
C LEU A 327 2.90 -6.27 28.79
N ASN A 328 2.86 -6.36 27.47
CA ASN A 328 4.06 -6.59 26.66
C ASN A 328 5.09 -5.45 26.83
N HIS A 329 4.63 -4.20 26.91
CA HIS A 329 5.52 -3.06 27.19
C HIS A 329 6.18 -3.15 28.57
N ARG A 330 5.42 -3.54 29.62
CA ARG A 330 5.96 -3.75 30.98
C ARG A 330 6.95 -4.91 31.03
N PHE A 331 6.65 -6.02 30.36
CA PHE A 331 7.57 -7.17 30.27
C PHE A 331 8.87 -6.79 29.54
N ARG A 332 8.80 -5.99 28.46
CA ARG A 332 10.00 -5.49 27.76
C ARG A 332 10.88 -4.63 28.68
N LYS A 333 10.29 -3.71 29.44
CA LYS A 333 11.04 -2.89 30.42
C LYS A 333 11.71 -3.74 31.49
N LEU A 334 11.01 -4.74 32.03
CA LEU A 334 11.59 -5.67 33.01
C LEU A 334 12.74 -6.49 32.42
N LYS A 335 12.58 -7.02 31.22
CA LYS A 335 13.63 -7.79 30.52
C LYS A 335 14.86 -6.94 30.20
N GLN A 336 14.68 -5.68 29.80
CA GLN A 336 15.78 -4.72 29.62
C GLN A 336 16.49 -4.37 30.91
N GLN A 337 15.78 -4.23 32.05
CA GLN A 337 16.36 -4.02 33.34
C GLN A 337 17.13 -5.24 33.83
N LEU A 338 16.61 -6.44 33.66
CA LEU A 338 17.30 -7.69 34.02
C LEU A 338 18.55 -7.94 33.18
N ASN A 339 18.54 -7.58 31.88
CA ASN A 339 19.73 -7.69 31.03
C ASN A 339 20.83 -6.68 31.39
N LYS A 340 20.48 -5.54 32.00
CA LYS A 340 21.45 -4.56 32.50
C LYS A 340 22.08 -4.95 33.87
N LEU A 341 21.50 -5.94 34.54
CA LEU A 341 21.96 -6.45 35.84
C LEU A 341 22.73 -7.78 35.73
N ARG A 342 22.93 -8.31 34.53
CA ARG A 342 23.82 -9.47 34.29
C ARG A 342 25.25 -8.94 34.12
N PRO A 343 26.21 -9.49 34.94
CA PRO A 343 27.63 -9.09 34.88
C PRO A 343 28.26 -9.47 33.53
#